data_a8f1f32d651c5b8ae74804fd3793b061
#
_entry.id   a8f1f32d651c5b8ae74804fd3793b061
#
_cell.length_a   1.000
_cell.length_b   1.000
_cell.length_c   1.000
_cell.angle_alpha   90.00
_cell.angle_beta   90.00
_cell.angle_gamma   90.00
#
_symmetry.space_group_name_H-M   'P 1'
#
loop_
_entity.id
_entity.type
_entity.pdbx_description
1 polymer ?
#
loop_
_entity_poly.entity_id
_entity_poly.type
_entity_poly.pdbx_seq_one_letter_code
_entity_poly.pdbx_strand_id
1 'polypeptide(L)'
;ALEHNKSTTAVFMQTMSSNDLIQVISHEFFHTLTPLNVHSKEIHDFDFNNPKMSAHLWMYEGVTEYFANLFQVNQGLISEDEFLAHMAEKESLAGKLYPKEVSFTEMSKNVLDPEMQEIYPNVYQKGALLAMCIDLIIRDKSNGQKGILDLMRQLSNMYGPTKPFDDAELIPTITKLTYPEVGDFIQKYIVNGDPIDYA
;
A
#
# COMPACT_ATOMS: atom_id res chain seq x y z
N ALA A 1 8.32 3.02 -9.62
CA ALA A 1 9.48 2.14 -9.67
C ALA A 1 9.25 1.05 -10.70
N LEU A 2 10.27 0.71 -11.47
CA LEU A 2 10.22 -0.46 -12.33
C LEU A 2 10.61 -1.67 -11.49
N GLU A 3 9.77 -2.70 -11.49
CA GLU A 3 10.06 -3.95 -10.83
C GLU A 3 11.28 -4.62 -11.43
N HIS A 4 12.26 -4.86 -10.60
CA HIS A 4 13.43 -5.63 -10.97
C HIS A 4 13.52 -6.86 -10.06
N ASN A 5 13.61 -8.03 -10.66
CA ASN A 5 13.84 -9.25 -9.90
C ASN A 5 15.18 -9.13 -9.14
N LYS A 6 15.12 -8.97 -7.81
CA LYS A 6 16.27 -8.87 -6.88
C LYS A 6 17.11 -7.59 -6.99
N SER A 7 16.60 -6.54 -7.59
CA SER A 7 17.28 -5.23 -7.61
C SER A 7 16.26 -4.11 -7.72
N THR A 8 16.64 -2.92 -7.30
CA THR A 8 15.92 -1.69 -7.58
C THR A 8 16.85 -0.64 -8.12
N THR A 9 16.32 0.26 -8.94
CA THR A 9 17.04 1.43 -9.43
C THR A 9 16.30 2.67 -8.96
N ALA A 10 16.96 3.48 -8.15
CA ALA A 10 16.44 4.75 -7.69
C ALA A 10 17.24 5.91 -8.29
N VAL A 11 16.54 6.95 -8.73
CA VAL A 11 17.15 8.19 -9.20
C VAL A 11 16.91 9.27 -8.16
N PHE A 12 17.99 9.87 -7.68
CA PHE A 12 17.95 10.87 -6.62
C PHE A 12 18.41 12.23 -7.12
N MET A 13 17.77 13.28 -6.62
CA MET A 13 18.32 14.62 -6.76
C MET A 13 19.46 14.82 -5.76
N GLN A 14 20.52 15.50 -6.18
CA GLN A 14 21.69 15.77 -5.34
C GLN A 14 21.34 16.55 -4.04
N THR A 15 20.20 17.21 -4.01
CA THR A 15 19.69 18.00 -2.89
C THR A 15 18.83 17.21 -1.90
N MET A 16 18.57 15.93 -2.14
CA MET A 16 17.78 15.11 -1.21
C MET A 16 18.52 14.89 0.10
N SER A 17 17.79 14.95 1.20
CA SER A 17 18.32 14.64 2.53
C SER A 17 18.57 13.13 2.68
N SER A 18 19.41 12.75 3.67
CA SER A 18 19.63 11.33 3.97
C SER A 18 18.34 10.63 4.42
N ASN A 19 17.45 11.34 5.11
CA ASN A 19 16.17 10.79 5.56
C ASN A 19 15.24 10.50 4.37
N ASP A 20 15.17 11.40 3.38
CA ASP A 20 14.40 11.16 2.16
C ASP A 20 14.95 9.96 1.39
N LEU A 21 16.28 9.80 1.34
CA LEU A 21 16.91 8.64 0.73
C LEU A 21 16.54 7.34 1.45
N ILE A 22 16.57 7.33 2.78
CA ILE A 22 16.19 6.16 3.58
C ILE A 22 14.72 5.82 3.34
N GLN A 23 13.83 6.82 3.27
CA GLN A 23 12.42 6.62 3.00
C GLN A 23 12.20 5.93 1.65
N VAL A 24 12.82 6.46 0.58
CA VAL A 24 12.69 5.88 -0.77
C VAL A 24 13.29 4.47 -0.82
N ILE A 25 14.49 4.25 -0.27
CA ILE A 25 15.13 2.93 -0.27
C ILE A 25 14.31 1.92 0.52
N SER A 26 13.75 2.32 1.66
CA SER A 26 12.87 1.46 2.46
C SER A 26 11.60 1.11 1.70
N HIS A 27 10.98 2.07 1.01
CA HIS A 27 9.81 1.85 0.16
C HIS A 27 10.12 0.79 -0.91
N GLU A 28 11.17 1.01 -1.69
CA GLU A 28 11.59 0.08 -2.75
C GLU A 28 11.93 -1.33 -2.22
N PHE A 29 12.52 -1.40 -1.03
CA PHE A 29 12.81 -2.69 -0.40
C PHE A 29 11.53 -3.49 -0.12
N PHE A 30 10.46 -2.85 0.33
CA PHE A 30 9.21 -3.55 0.65
C PHE A 30 8.42 -3.99 -0.58
N HIS A 31 8.75 -3.54 -1.78
CA HIS A 31 8.26 -4.16 -3.02
C HIS A 31 8.66 -5.64 -3.16
N THR A 32 9.62 -6.12 -2.36
CA THR A 32 9.89 -7.55 -2.23
C THR A 32 8.70 -8.36 -1.69
N LEU A 33 7.79 -7.73 -0.93
CA LEU A 33 6.54 -8.35 -0.48
C LEU A 33 5.46 -8.25 -1.54
N THR A 34 5.24 -7.07 -2.07
CA THR A 34 4.22 -6.78 -3.07
C THR A 34 4.71 -5.65 -3.99
N PRO A 35 4.68 -5.81 -5.32
CA PRO A 35 4.07 -6.91 -6.07
C PRO A 35 4.96 -8.14 -6.32
N LEU A 36 6.23 -8.21 -5.90
CA LEU A 36 7.11 -9.33 -6.27
C LEU A 36 6.63 -10.70 -5.76
N ASN A 37 6.10 -10.79 -4.54
CA ASN A 37 5.62 -12.03 -3.95
C ASN A 37 4.09 -12.12 -3.80
N VAL A 38 3.39 -10.99 -3.87
CA VAL A 38 1.93 -10.94 -3.80
C VAL A 38 1.44 -9.99 -4.89
N HIS A 39 0.93 -10.55 -5.97
CA HIS A 39 0.47 -9.79 -7.14
C HIS A 39 -0.71 -10.46 -7.83
N SER A 40 -1.45 -9.66 -8.60
CA SER A 40 -2.58 -10.12 -9.40
C SER A 40 -2.14 -10.76 -10.72
N LYS A 41 -3.08 -11.42 -11.40
CA LYS A 41 -2.87 -11.96 -12.75
C LYS A 41 -2.50 -10.87 -13.75
N GLU A 42 -3.10 -9.68 -13.63
CA GLU A 42 -2.83 -8.53 -14.49
C GLU A 42 -1.37 -8.09 -14.40
N ILE A 43 -0.78 -8.16 -13.21
CA ILE A 43 0.64 -7.84 -12.99
C ILE A 43 1.54 -9.01 -13.39
N HIS A 44 1.13 -10.25 -13.12
CA HIS A 44 1.89 -11.45 -13.48
C HIS A 44 2.08 -11.60 -14.98
N ASP A 45 1.00 -11.45 -15.72
CA ASP A 45 0.94 -11.60 -17.18
C ASP A 45 0.93 -10.22 -17.88
N PHE A 46 1.71 -9.25 -17.35
CA PHE A 46 1.66 -7.86 -17.80
C PHE A 46 2.06 -7.71 -19.27
N ASP A 47 1.10 -7.29 -20.09
CA ASP A 47 1.31 -6.97 -21.51
C ASP A 47 1.65 -5.49 -21.69
N PHE A 48 2.91 -5.18 -21.95
CA PHE A 48 3.39 -3.81 -22.16
C PHE A 48 2.79 -3.14 -23.42
N ASN A 49 2.25 -3.91 -24.38
CA ASN A 49 1.60 -3.36 -25.58
C ASN A 49 0.11 -3.06 -25.37
N ASN A 50 -0.52 -3.76 -24.40
CA ASN A 50 -1.93 -3.59 -24.07
C ASN A 50 -2.11 -3.73 -22.54
N PRO A 51 -1.58 -2.76 -21.77
CA PRO A 51 -1.50 -2.86 -20.33
C PRO A 51 -2.88 -2.91 -19.67
N LYS A 52 -3.06 -3.86 -18.76
CA LYS A 52 -4.20 -3.93 -17.84
C LYS A 52 -3.67 -3.79 -16.43
N MET A 53 -4.27 -2.86 -15.68
CA MET A 53 -3.84 -2.59 -14.30
C MET A 53 -4.69 -3.39 -13.31
N SER A 54 -4.06 -3.83 -12.24
CA SER A 54 -4.76 -4.42 -11.09
C SER A 54 -5.60 -3.38 -10.34
N ALA A 55 -6.65 -3.82 -9.68
CA ALA A 55 -7.46 -3.00 -8.78
C ALA A 55 -6.75 -2.63 -7.46
N HIS A 56 -5.52 -3.09 -7.24
CA HIS A 56 -4.93 -3.12 -5.91
C HIS A 56 -3.62 -2.33 -5.75
N LEU A 57 -3.44 -1.22 -6.50
CA LEU A 57 -2.31 -0.29 -6.28
C LEU A 57 -2.25 0.23 -4.84
N TRP A 58 -3.40 0.35 -4.15
CA TRP A 58 -3.45 0.68 -2.72
C TRP A 58 -2.64 -0.31 -1.86
N MET A 59 -2.57 -1.57 -2.27
CA MET A 59 -1.75 -2.58 -1.60
C MET A 59 -0.31 -2.51 -2.08
N TYR A 60 -0.08 -2.42 -3.39
CA TYR A 60 1.28 -2.43 -3.95
C TYR A 60 2.10 -1.22 -3.50
N GLU A 61 1.48 -0.06 -3.44
CA GLU A 61 2.14 1.19 -3.09
C GLU A 61 1.83 1.64 -1.65
N GLY A 62 0.54 1.59 -1.26
CA GLY A 62 0.11 2.10 0.05
C GLY A 62 0.61 1.25 1.21
N VAL A 63 0.53 -0.09 1.13
CA VAL A 63 1.09 -0.97 2.16
C VAL A 63 2.61 -0.88 2.18
N THR A 64 3.25 -0.79 1.02
CA THR A 64 4.70 -0.62 0.89
C THR A 64 5.16 0.68 1.54
N GLU A 65 4.47 1.78 1.28
CA GLU A 65 4.76 3.08 1.87
C GLU A 65 4.55 3.09 3.40
N TYR A 66 3.51 2.43 3.90
CA TYR A 66 3.32 2.24 5.33
C TYR A 66 4.47 1.43 5.95
N PHE A 67 4.86 0.32 5.33
CA PHE A 67 5.98 -0.49 5.82
C PHE A 67 7.31 0.26 5.82
N ALA A 68 7.56 1.12 4.84
CA ALA A 68 8.76 1.94 4.81
C ALA A 68 8.87 2.82 6.07
N ASN A 69 7.77 3.40 6.53
CA ASN A 69 7.72 4.20 7.75
C ASN A 69 7.77 3.31 9.00
N LEU A 70 6.98 2.24 9.05
CA LEU A 70 6.91 1.32 10.18
C LEU A 70 8.26 0.63 10.45
N PHE A 71 8.99 0.28 9.38
CA PHE A 71 10.33 -0.30 9.50
C PHE A 71 11.29 0.67 10.18
N GLN A 72 11.28 1.93 9.79
CA GLN A 72 12.19 2.94 10.35
C GLN A 72 11.99 3.13 11.84
N VAL A 73 10.74 3.25 12.31
CA VAL A 73 10.47 3.38 13.75
C VAL A 73 10.80 2.09 14.50
N ASN A 74 10.51 0.92 13.93
CA ASN A 74 10.84 -0.36 14.57
C ASN A 74 12.35 -0.62 14.68
N GLN A 75 13.16 -0.05 13.79
CA GLN A 75 14.62 -0.14 13.83
C GLN A 75 15.27 1.01 14.62
N GLY A 76 14.47 1.94 15.16
CA GLY A 76 14.98 3.11 15.88
C GLY A 76 15.71 4.12 14.98
N LEU A 77 15.44 4.10 13.68
CA LEU A 77 15.99 5.09 12.73
C LEU A 77 15.25 6.42 12.83
N ILE A 78 13.98 6.38 13.21
CA ILE A 78 13.15 7.53 13.60
C ILE A 78 12.48 7.24 14.94
N SER A 79 12.09 8.27 15.66
CA SER A 79 11.31 8.17 16.90
C SER A 79 9.83 7.87 16.61
N GLU A 80 9.07 7.48 17.65
CA GLU A 80 7.63 7.33 17.57
C GLU A 80 6.93 8.65 17.21
N ASP A 81 7.40 9.76 17.78
CA ASP A 81 6.87 11.10 17.49
C ASP A 81 7.10 11.49 16.02
N GLU A 82 8.27 11.17 15.45
CA GLU A 82 8.57 11.40 14.03
C GLU A 82 7.69 10.51 13.14
N PHE A 83 7.48 9.26 13.50
CA PHE A 83 6.56 8.38 12.76
C PHE A 83 5.13 8.94 12.76
N LEU A 84 4.63 9.37 13.92
CA LEU A 84 3.29 9.97 14.02
C LEU A 84 3.20 11.30 13.23
N ALA A 85 4.26 12.10 13.24
CA ALA A 85 4.33 13.33 12.44
C ALA A 85 4.27 13.02 10.94
N HIS A 86 4.97 11.99 10.46
CA HIS A 86 4.88 11.55 9.06
C HIS A 86 3.47 11.11 8.68
N MET A 87 2.78 10.36 9.55
CA MET A 87 1.39 9.94 9.29
C MET A 87 0.43 11.15 9.26
N ALA A 88 0.58 12.11 10.18
CA ALA A 88 -0.20 13.34 10.20
C ALA A 88 0.07 14.22 8.96
N GLU A 89 1.32 14.28 8.49
CA GLU A 89 1.66 14.96 7.24
C GLU A 89 0.97 14.31 6.04
N LYS A 90 0.96 12.98 5.96
CA LYS A 90 0.26 12.25 4.89
C LYS A 90 -1.24 12.55 4.88
N GLU A 91 -1.88 12.61 6.04
CA GLU A 91 -3.29 13.01 6.17
C GLU A 91 -3.50 14.43 5.64
N SER A 92 -2.67 15.38 6.08
CA SER A 92 -2.74 16.77 5.64
C SER A 92 -2.55 16.93 4.14
N LEU A 93 -1.58 16.20 3.55
CA LEU A 93 -1.32 16.21 2.12
C LEU A 93 -2.46 15.57 1.33
N ALA A 94 -2.98 14.43 1.79
CA ALA A 94 -4.13 13.78 1.17
C ALA A 94 -5.34 14.72 1.12
N GLY A 95 -5.67 15.39 2.23
CA GLY A 95 -6.80 16.33 2.29
C GLY A 95 -6.61 17.59 1.45
N LYS A 96 -5.37 18.10 1.32
CA LYS A 96 -5.08 19.32 0.56
C LYS A 96 -4.95 19.09 -0.95
N LEU A 97 -4.26 18.02 -1.34
CA LEU A 97 -3.93 17.76 -2.74
C LEU A 97 -4.98 16.91 -3.44
N TYR A 98 -5.69 16.08 -2.69
CA TYR A 98 -6.68 15.13 -3.21
C TYR A 98 -8.01 15.21 -2.43
N PRO A 99 -8.67 16.38 -2.43
CA PRO A 99 -9.88 16.60 -1.62
C PRO A 99 -11.09 15.80 -2.11
N LYS A 100 -11.04 15.29 -3.35
CA LYS A 100 -12.11 14.48 -3.92
C LYS A 100 -11.96 13.03 -3.46
N GLU A 101 -12.99 12.51 -2.83
CA GLU A 101 -13.05 11.08 -2.52
C GLU A 101 -13.20 10.25 -3.79
N VAL A 102 -12.44 9.17 -3.87
CA VAL A 102 -12.43 8.28 -5.01
C VAL A 102 -12.19 6.84 -4.55
N SER A 103 -12.84 5.90 -5.23
CA SER A 103 -12.53 4.49 -5.08
C SER A 103 -11.08 4.20 -5.47
N PHE A 104 -10.29 3.66 -4.55
CA PHE A 104 -8.92 3.26 -4.85
C PHE A 104 -8.85 2.09 -5.83
N THR A 105 -9.84 1.21 -5.82
CA THR A 105 -9.92 0.11 -6.79
C THR A 105 -10.23 0.60 -8.19
N GLU A 106 -11.14 1.58 -8.34
CA GLU A 106 -11.44 2.19 -9.63
C GLU A 106 -10.27 3.04 -10.14
N MET A 107 -9.67 3.85 -9.28
CA MET A 107 -8.46 4.60 -9.61
C MET A 107 -7.34 3.67 -10.09
N SER A 108 -7.11 2.56 -9.39
CA SER A 108 -6.06 1.60 -9.74
C SER A 108 -6.28 0.98 -11.11
N LYS A 109 -7.48 0.52 -11.42
CA LYS A 109 -7.82 -0.08 -12.72
C LYS A 109 -7.65 0.89 -13.88
N ASN A 110 -7.96 2.15 -13.64
CA ASN A 110 -8.01 3.20 -14.66
C ASN A 110 -6.81 4.17 -14.55
N VAL A 111 -5.72 3.79 -13.86
CA VAL A 111 -4.58 4.68 -13.62
C VAL A 111 -3.87 5.16 -14.89
N LEU A 112 -4.12 4.53 -16.02
CA LEU A 112 -3.59 4.98 -17.33
C LEU A 112 -4.40 6.13 -17.92
N ASP A 113 -5.59 6.41 -17.42
CA ASP A 113 -6.41 7.55 -17.85
C ASP A 113 -5.85 8.84 -17.22
N PRO A 114 -5.75 9.94 -17.97
CA PRO A 114 -5.15 11.19 -17.48
C PRO A 114 -5.73 11.70 -16.16
N GLU A 115 -7.06 11.65 -16.00
CA GLU A 115 -7.75 12.08 -14.78
C GLU A 115 -7.35 11.23 -13.56
N MET A 116 -7.11 9.93 -13.75
CA MET A 116 -6.68 9.03 -12.68
C MET A 116 -5.19 9.16 -12.38
N GLN A 117 -4.38 9.49 -13.38
CA GLN A 117 -2.95 9.78 -13.18
C GLN A 117 -2.72 10.99 -12.27
N GLU A 118 -3.58 12.02 -12.34
CA GLU A 118 -3.47 13.21 -11.49
C GLU A 118 -3.68 12.87 -10.01
N ILE A 119 -4.53 11.90 -9.70
CA ILE A 119 -4.85 11.50 -8.32
C ILE A 119 -4.08 10.27 -7.84
N TYR A 120 -3.39 9.56 -8.74
CA TYR A 120 -2.60 8.38 -8.41
C TYR A 120 -1.62 8.58 -7.24
N PRO A 121 -0.89 9.71 -7.13
CA PRO A 121 0.05 9.89 -6.03
C PRO A 121 -0.59 9.82 -4.63
N ASN A 122 -1.94 9.88 -4.54
CA ASN A 122 -2.66 9.68 -3.28
C ASN A 122 -2.51 8.25 -2.71
N VAL A 123 -2.08 7.27 -3.51
CA VAL A 123 -1.76 5.92 -3.01
C VAL A 123 -0.63 5.95 -1.98
N TYR A 124 0.31 6.91 -2.09
CA TYR A 124 1.41 7.09 -1.15
C TYR A 124 0.99 7.86 0.10
N GLN A 125 -0.04 8.71 0.00
CA GLN A 125 -0.54 9.50 1.12
C GLN A 125 -1.69 8.75 1.82
N LYS A 126 -2.88 8.77 1.26
CA LYS A 126 -4.05 8.10 1.84
C LYS A 126 -3.90 6.57 1.85
N GLY A 127 -3.22 5.98 0.85
CA GLY A 127 -2.98 4.53 0.81
C GLY A 127 -2.15 4.03 2.00
N ALA A 128 -1.12 4.77 2.44
CA ALA A 128 -0.36 4.41 3.64
C ALA A 128 -1.22 4.51 4.91
N LEU A 129 -2.08 5.52 5.02
CA LEU A 129 -3.02 5.67 6.15
C LEU A 129 -4.06 4.54 6.18
N LEU A 130 -4.58 4.12 5.01
CA LEU A 130 -5.46 2.96 4.88
C LEU A 130 -4.77 1.69 5.36
N ALA A 131 -3.50 1.49 4.99
CA ALA A 131 -2.69 0.36 5.44
C ALA A 131 -2.46 0.40 6.96
N MET A 132 -2.18 1.58 7.53
CA MET A 132 -2.07 1.78 8.97
C MET A 132 -3.38 1.41 9.70
N CYS A 133 -4.52 1.86 9.20
CA CYS A 133 -5.82 1.52 9.80
C CYS A 133 -6.08 0.00 9.75
N ILE A 134 -5.76 -0.66 8.65
CA ILE A 134 -5.86 -2.13 8.54
C ILE A 134 -4.95 -2.81 9.58
N ASP A 135 -3.69 -2.35 9.74
CA ASP A 135 -2.77 -2.88 10.75
C ASP A 135 -3.32 -2.72 12.17
N LEU A 136 -3.87 -1.54 12.48
CA LEU A 136 -4.48 -1.25 13.79
C LEU A 136 -5.69 -2.14 14.07
N ILE A 137 -6.58 -2.35 13.09
CA ILE A 137 -7.73 -3.25 13.24
C ILE A 137 -7.26 -4.69 13.51
N ILE A 138 -6.27 -5.18 12.75
CA ILE A 138 -5.72 -6.53 12.96
C ILE A 138 -5.10 -6.65 14.35
N ARG A 139 -4.33 -5.63 14.80
CA ARG A 139 -3.72 -5.62 16.14
C ARG A 139 -4.77 -5.59 17.25
N ASP A 140 -5.77 -4.76 17.15
CA ASP A 140 -6.86 -4.69 18.11
C ASP A 140 -7.55 -6.06 18.26
N LYS A 141 -8.01 -6.64 17.14
CA LYS A 141 -8.71 -7.93 17.12
C LYS A 141 -7.86 -9.11 17.56
N SER A 142 -6.56 -9.03 17.40
CA SER A 142 -5.62 -10.09 17.82
C SER A 142 -5.04 -9.87 19.21
N ASN A 143 -5.44 -8.84 19.95
CA ASN A 143 -4.80 -8.42 21.20
C ASN A 143 -3.27 -8.21 21.03
N GLY A 144 -2.86 -7.55 19.94
CA GLY A 144 -1.48 -7.24 19.60
C GLY A 144 -0.65 -8.41 19.05
N GLN A 145 -1.26 -9.59 18.87
CA GLN A 145 -0.53 -10.80 18.45
C GLN A 145 -0.20 -10.82 16.95
N LYS A 146 -0.97 -10.11 16.14
CA LYS A 146 -0.83 -10.07 14.68
C LYS A 146 -0.91 -8.63 14.18
N GLY A 147 -0.37 -8.40 12.99
CA GLY A 147 -0.47 -7.15 12.26
C GLY A 147 -0.54 -7.40 10.74
N ILE A 148 -0.52 -6.32 9.97
CA ILE A 148 -0.59 -6.38 8.51
C ILE A 148 0.61 -7.14 7.90
N LEU A 149 1.77 -7.19 8.56
CA LEU A 149 2.91 -7.99 8.11
C LEU A 149 2.60 -9.49 8.15
N ASP A 150 1.84 -9.95 9.15
CA ASP A 150 1.40 -11.35 9.23
C ASP A 150 0.42 -11.69 8.13
N LEU A 151 -0.47 -10.75 7.76
CA LEU A 151 -1.33 -10.88 6.58
C LEU A 151 -0.50 -11.01 5.31
N MET A 152 0.47 -10.11 5.09
CA MET A 152 1.31 -10.14 3.88
C MET A 152 2.12 -11.44 3.78
N ARG A 153 2.62 -11.96 4.91
CA ARG A 153 3.30 -13.28 4.95
C ARG A 153 2.36 -14.43 4.58
N GLN A 154 1.12 -14.40 5.06
CA GLN A 154 0.13 -15.42 4.71
C GLN A 154 -0.22 -15.35 3.22
N LEU A 155 -0.45 -14.15 2.67
CA LEU A 155 -0.68 -13.97 1.23
C LEU A 155 0.52 -14.45 0.40
N SER A 156 1.74 -14.12 0.81
CA SER A 156 2.97 -14.58 0.14
C SER A 156 3.12 -16.11 0.16
N ASN A 157 2.71 -16.78 1.25
CA ASN A 157 2.70 -18.23 1.33
C ASN A 157 1.63 -18.89 0.44
N MET A 158 0.51 -18.19 0.20
CA MET A 158 -0.58 -18.68 -0.64
C MET A 158 -0.30 -18.48 -2.14
N TYR A 159 0.27 -17.36 -2.49
CA TYR A 159 0.47 -16.94 -3.88
C TYR A 159 1.94 -17.04 -4.28
N GLY A 160 2.80 -16.22 -3.74
CA GLY A 160 4.22 -16.20 -4.10
C GLY A 160 4.48 -15.68 -5.52
N PRO A 161 5.74 -15.76 -5.98
CA PRO A 161 6.16 -15.12 -7.24
C PRO A 161 5.64 -15.84 -8.50
N THR A 162 5.10 -17.05 -8.39
CA THR A 162 4.68 -17.88 -9.54
C THR A 162 3.19 -18.18 -9.57
N LYS A 163 2.45 -17.71 -8.58
CA LYS A 163 1.01 -17.99 -8.45
C LYS A 163 0.27 -16.70 -8.12
N PRO A 164 -0.15 -15.93 -9.13
CA PRO A 164 -0.89 -14.69 -8.91
C PRO A 164 -2.28 -14.95 -8.32
N PHE A 165 -2.83 -13.92 -7.67
CA PHE A 165 -4.23 -13.92 -7.25
C PHE A 165 -5.14 -13.38 -8.37
N ASP A 166 -6.42 -13.66 -8.28
CA ASP A 166 -7.47 -12.98 -9.04
C ASP A 166 -7.88 -11.71 -8.28
N ASP A 167 -7.95 -10.58 -8.96
CA ASP A 167 -8.31 -9.29 -8.34
C ASP A 167 -9.61 -9.37 -7.53
N ALA A 168 -10.62 -10.09 -8.03
CA ALA A 168 -11.90 -10.24 -7.36
C ALA A 168 -11.83 -11.10 -6.07
N GLU A 169 -10.81 -11.95 -5.94
CA GLU A 169 -10.66 -12.85 -4.81
C GLU A 169 -9.83 -12.27 -3.65
N LEU A 170 -9.08 -11.19 -3.90
CA LEU A 170 -8.14 -10.68 -2.89
C LEU A 170 -8.84 -10.21 -1.61
N ILE A 171 -9.88 -9.35 -1.73
CA ILE A 171 -10.58 -8.79 -0.55
C ILE A 171 -11.29 -9.88 0.25
N PRO A 172 -12.05 -10.82 -0.35
CA PRO A 172 -12.58 -11.99 0.36
C PRO A 172 -11.48 -12.83 1.04
N THR A 173 -10.33 -13.00 0.40
CA THR A 173 -9.21 -13.73 0.98
C THR A 173 -8.61 -13.00 2.18
N ILE A 174 -8.37 -11.69 2.09
CA ILE A 174 -7.91 -10.87 3.22
C ILE A 174 -8.88 -10.97 4.39
N THR A 175 -10.17 -10.83 4.13
CA THR A 175 -11.23 -10.94 5.16
C THR A 175 -11.18 -12.30 5.87
N LYS A 176 -11.00 -13.38 5.11
CA LYS A 176 -10.90 -14.75 5.65
C LYS A 176 -9.63 -14.99 6.47
N LEU A 177 -8.51 -14.40 6.06
CA LEU A 177 -7.21 -14.54 6.74
C LEU A 177 -7.10 -13.65 7.98
N THR A 178 -7.93 -12.63 8.08
CA THR A 178 -7.93 -11.65 9.16
C THR A 178 -9.27 -11.69 9.92
N TYR A 179 -10.05 -10.64 9.82
CA TYR A 179 -11.30 -10.43 10.56
C TYR A 179 -12.35 -9.79 9.63
N PRO A 180 -13.66 -10.02 9.87
CA PRO A 180 -14.74 -9.38 9.10
C PRO A 180 -14.61 -7.86 9.06
N GLU A 181 -14.20 -7.24 10.17
CA GLU A 181 -14.03 -5.78 10.28
C GLU A 181 -12.96 -5.22 9.33
N VAL A 182 -11.95 -6.02 9.00
CA VAL A 182 -10.94 -5.65 7.97
C VAL A 182 -11.60 -5.64 6.59
N GLY A 183 -12.43 -6.64 6.28
CA GLY A 183 -13.20 -6.69 5.04
C GLY A 183 -14.15 -5.51 4.90
N ASP A 184 -14.90 -5.20 5.97
CA ASP A 184 -15.83 -4.07 6.02
C ASP A 184 -15.09 -2.73 5.84
N PHE A 185 -13.93 -2.58 6.48
CA PHE A 185 -13.08 -1.40 6.32
C PHE A 185 -12.62 -1.24 4.86
N ILE A 186 -12.10 -2.30 4.25
CA ILE A 186 -11.63 -2.29 2.86
C ILE A 186 -12.81 -1.95 1.92
N GLN A 187 -13.96 -2.59 2.12
CA GLN A 187 -15.13 -2.32 1.29
C GLN A 187 -15.56 -0.86 1.37
N LYS A 188 -15.62 -0.30 2.58
CA LYS A 188 -16.09 1.06 2.82
C LYS A 188 -15.11 2.11 2.29
N TYR A 189 -13.84 2.02 2.64
CA TYR A 189 -12.89 3.12 2.44
C TYR A 189 -11.99 2.96 1.22
N ILE A 190 -11.78 1.72 0.74
CA ILE A 190 -10.94 1.45 -0.43
C ILE A 190 -11.78 1.22 -1.67
N VAL A 191 -12.84 0.40 -1.57
CA VAL A 191 -13.71 0.07 -2.71
C VAL A 191 -14.73 1.18 -2.97
N ASN A 192 -15.46 1.60 -1.95
CA ASN A 192 -16.47 2.66 -2.10
C ASN A 192 -15.85 4.07 -2.12
N GLY A 193 -14.66 4.25 -1.51
CA GLY A 193 -14.01 5.55 -1.43
C GLY A 193 -14.63 6.50 -0.40
N ASP A 194 -15.29 5.98 0.63
CA ASP A 194 -15.89 6.83 1.67
C ASP A 194 -14.79 7.63 2.41
N PRO A 195 -15.09 8.84 2.91
CA PRO A 195 -14.15 9.61 3.72
C PRO A 195 -13.86 8.91 5.05
N ILE A 196 -12.58 8.92 5.47
CA ILE A 196 -12.17 8.42 6.77
C ILE A 196 -12.20 9.56 7.78
N ASP A 197 -12.82 9.32 8.92
CA ASP A 197 -12.66 10.15 10.11
C ASP A 197 -11.50 9.56 10.93
N TYR A 198 -10.40 10.32 11.04
CA TYR A 198 -9.20 9.92 11.79
C TYR A 198 -9.24 10.43 13.24
N ALA A 199 -10.31 11.11 13.69
CA ALA A 199 -10.46 11.64 15.06
C ALA A 199 -10.82 10.56 16.09
#